data_98f2556d8af1752be02d06e4d5c3c328
#
_entry.id   98f2556d8af1752be02d06e4d5c3c328
#
_cell.length_a   1.000
_cell.length_b   1.000
_cell.length_c   1.000
_cell.angle_alpha   90.00
_cell.angle_beta   90.00
_cell.angle_gamma   90.00
#
_symmetry.space_group_name_H-M   'P 1'
#
loop_
_entity.id
_entity.type
_entity.pdbx_description
1 polymer ?
#
loop_
_entity_poly.entity_id
_entity_poly.type
_entity_poly.pdbx_seq_one_letter_code
_entity_poly.pdbx_strand_id
1 'polypeptide(L)'
;MTRFALTVVRHGETRLNKEKIIQGQGIDEPLSETGFKQAAAAGIFLKDVKFTHVFSSDLKRTKQTVHGILEKNKFCKDVTVKYDSRLRERKYGAAEGRPLSELRAMAKAVGEECPAFTPPGGETLDQLKMRGKDFFEFLCQLILKEASQNEQFSQDSPSSCLESSLAEIFPLGKNCASTFNSDSSAPGLAASVLVVSHGAYMRSLLDYFLTDLKCSFPATLSRSELTSVSPNTGMTVFILNFEKGGKGKPTAQCVCVNLQGHLAGVSKTR
;
A
#
# COMPACT_ATOMS: atom_id res chain seq x y z
N MET A 1 -8.83 -22.40 4.53
CA MET A 1 -7.74 -21.55 3.97
C MET A 1 -8.33 -20.18 3.70
N THR A 2 -7.76 -19.11 4.26
CA THR A 2 -8.27 -17.74 4.08
C THR A 2 -7.29 -16.96 3.21
N ARG A 3 -7.79 -16.36 2.13
CA ARG A 3 -7.00 -15.55 1.18
C ARG A 3 -7.54 -14.14 1.12
N PHE A 4 -6.68 -13.14 1.03
CA PHE A 4 -7.11 -11.78 0.74
C PHE A 4 -6.09 -11.00 -0.09
N ALA A 5 -6.56 -9.99 -0.81
CA ALA A 5 -5.73 -9.07 -1.55
C ALA A 5 -5.48 -7.79 -0.75
N LEU A 6 -4.24 -7.28 -0.80
CA LEU A 6 -3.83 -6.03 -0.20
C LEU A 6 -3.26 -5.11 -1.27
N THR A 7 -3.97 -4.05 -1.60
CA THR A 7 -3.54 -2.98 -2.51
C THR A 7 -3.08 -1.79 -1.69
N VAL A 8 -1.79 -1.44 -1.78
CA VAL A 8 -1.21 -0.28 -1.07
C VAL A 8 -0.89 0.81 -2.07
N VAL A 9 -1.38 2.02 -1.84
CA VAL A 9 -1.24 3.18 -2.73
C VAL A 9 -0.58 4.33 -1.98
N ARG A 10 0.47 4.92 -2.56
CA ARG A 10 1.02 6.17 -2.05
C ARG A 10 0.09 7.34 -2.33
N HIS A 11 0.01 8.31 -1.44
CA HIS A 11 -0.72 9.56 -1.68
C HIS A 11 -0.29 10.27 -2.97
N GLY A 12 -1.18 11.06 -3.55
CA GLY A 12 -0.91 11.94 -4.68
C GLY A 12 0.12 13.03 -4.38
N GLU A 13 0.62 13.71 -5.40
CA GLU A 13 1.61 14.78 -5.25
C GLU A 13 1.11 15.90 -4.35
N THR A 14 2.00 16.43 -3.50
CA THR A 14 1.84 17.69 -2.77
C THR A 14 2.80 18.74 -3.34
N ARG A 15 2.59 20.03 -3.06
CA ARG A 15 3.54 21.10 -3.39
C ARG A 15 4.94 20.76 -2.88
N LEU A 16 5.03 20.28 -1.64
CA LEU A 16 6.32 19.95 -1.01
C LEU A 16 7.01 18.73 -1.66
N ASN A 17 6.26 17.79 -2.26
CA ASN A 17 6.90 16.73 -3.08
C ASN A 17 7.60 17.32 -4.30
N LYS A 18 6.95 18.26 -5.01
CA LYS A 18 7.53 18.96 -6.17
C LYS A 18 8.79 19.72 -5.78
N GLU A 19 8.77 20.39 -4.64
CA GLU A 19 9.88 21.18 -4.08
C GLU A 19 10.96 20.29 -3.41
N LYS A 20 10.76 18.97 -3.31
CA LYS A 20 11.66 18.02 -2.62
C LYS A 20 11.87 18.37 -1.15
N ILE A 21 10.84 18.88 -0.49
CA ILE A 21 10.81 19.20 0.95
C ILE A 21 10.21 18.02 1.72
N ILE A 22 10.84 17.66 2.84
CA ILE A 22 10.43 16.58 3.72
C ILE A 22 9.21 17.00 4.51
N GLN A 23 8.14 16.23 4.44
CA GLN A 23 6.89 16.49 5.16
C GLN A 23 6.81 15.72 6.48
N GLY A 24 7.19 14.45 6.46
CA GLY A 24 7.08 13.57 7.61
C GLY A 24 5.66 13.51 8.16
N GLN A 25 5.54 13.60 9.49
CA GLN A 25 4.27 13.63 10.21
C GLN A 25 3.87 15.03 10.70
N GLY A 26 4.83 15.93 10.85
CA GLY A 26 4.61 17.28 11.42
C GLY A 26 4.03 18.27 10.42
N ILE A 27 4.16 18.01 9.11
CA ILE A 27 3.62 18.89 8.06
C ILE A 27 2.50 18.17 7.33
N ASP A 28 1.27 18.66 7.50
CA ASP A 28 0.06 18.09 6.92
C ASP A 28 -0.38 18.87 5.68
N GLU A 29 0.49 18.91 4.67
CA GLU A 29 0.25 19.57 3.38
C GLU A 29 -0.84 18.83 2.57
N PRO A 30 -1.79 19.55 1.93
CA PRO A 30 -2.77 18.96 1.03
C PRO A 30 -2.15 18.52 -0.30
N LEU A 31 -2.93 17.81 -1.11
CA LEU A 31 -2.58 17.52 -2.49
C LEU A 31 -2.41 18.80 -3.31
N SER A 32 -1.46 18.77 -4.26
CA SER A 32 -1.39 19.75 -5.34
C SER A 32 -2.50 19.49 -6.38
N GLU A 33 -2.69 20.41 -7.33
CA GLU A 33 -3.59 20.19 -8.46
C GLU A 33 -3.24 18.90 -9.22
N THR A 34 -1.94 18.65 -9.45
CA THR A 34 -1.44 17.41 -10.04
C THR A 34 -1.79 16.21 -9.17
N GLY A 35 -1.65 16.33 -7.84
CA GLY A 35 -2.00 15.27 -6.91
C GLY A 35 -3.48 14.87 -6.96
N PHE A 36 -4.38 15.83 -7.10
CA PHE A 36 -5.81 15.54 -7.31
C PHE A 36 -6.06 14.82 -8.65
N LYS A 37 -5.40 15.24 -9.74
CA LYS A 37 -5.47 14.55 -11.04
C LYS A 37 -4.94 13.12 -10.95
N GLN A 38 -3.84 12.89 -10.22
CA GLN A 38 -3.27 11.57 -9.97
C GLN A 38 -4.23 10.69 -9.16
N ALA A 39 -4.85 11.21 -8.11
CA ALA A 39 -5.84 10.48 -7.31
C ALA A 39 -7.07 10.09 -8.14
N ALA A 40 -7.57 11.00 -8.98
CA ALA A 40 -8.68 10.71 -9.89
C ALA A 40 -8.30 9.64 -10.93
N ALA A 41 -7.10 9.71 -11.51
CA ALA A 41 -6.60 8.71 -12.46
C ALA A 41 -6.46 7.32 -11.79
N ALA A 42 -5.94 7.27 -10.56
CA ALA A 42 -5.90 6.04 -9.77
C ALA A 42 -7.32 5.48 -9.51
N GLY A 43 -8.28 6.36 -9.23
CA GLY A 43 -9.67 5.97 -9.04
C GLY A 43 -10.31 5.42 -10.31
N ILE A 44 -10.04 6.01 -11.48
CA ILE A 44 -10.50 5.50 -12.78
C ILE A 44 -9.88 4.12 -13.06
N PHE A 45 -8.60 3.94 -12.77
CA PHE A 45 -7.90 2.67 -12.93
C PHE A 45 -8.48 1.57 -12.04
N LEU A 46 -8.85 1.91 -10.81
CA LEU A 46 -9.42 1.01 -9.81
C LEU A 46 -10.96 0.99 -9.79
N LYS A 47 -11.63 1.61 -10.77
CA LYS A 47 -13.07 1.83 -10.76
C LYS A 47 -13.91 0.56 -10.65
N ASP A 48 -13.41 -0.53 -11.21
CA ASP A 48 -14.08 -1.82 -11.27
C ASP A 48 -13.58 -2.81 -10.18
N VAL A 49 -12.63 -2.42 -9.32
CA VAL A 49 -12.19 -3.23 -8.19
C VAL A 49 -13.15 -3.07 -7.01
N LYS A 50 -13.70 -4.18 -6.53
CA LYS A 50 -14.51 -4.19 -5.31
C LYS A 50 -13.62 -4.30 -4.09
N PHE A 51 -13.45 -3.22 -3.34
CA PHE A 51 -12.79 -3.25 -2.04
C PHE A 51 -13.80 -3.53 -0.93
N THR A 52 -13.48 -4.48 -0.06
CA THR A 52 -14.28 -4.80 1.13
C THR A 52 -13.88 -3.93 2.32
N HIS A 53 -12.61 -3.53 2.37
CA HIS A 53 -12.05 -2.71 3.44
C HIS A 53 -11.19 -1.60 2.85
N VAL A 54 -11.29 -0.42 3.43
CA VAL A 54 -10.49 0.74 3.05
C VAL A 54 -9.87 1.37 4.28
N PHE A 55 -8.56 1.46 4.29
CA PHE A 55 -7.77 2.12 5.33
C PHE A 55 -6.96 3.26 4.72
N SER A 56 -6.73 4.30 5.50
CA SER A 56 -5.85 5.40 5.11
C SER A 56 -5.12 5.95 6.32
N SER A 57 -3.90 6.44 6.09
CA SER A 57 -3.30 7.38 7.04
C SER A 57 -4.25 8.56 7.27
N ASP A 58 -4.20 9.12 8.47
CA ASP A 58 -5.05 10.24 8.89
C ASP A 58 -4.51 11.61 8.48
N LEU A 59 -3.41 11.67 7.70
CA LEU A 59 -2.88 12.91 7.15
C LEU A 59 -3.68 13.38 5.92
N LYS A 60 -3.78 14.69 5.74
CA LYS A 60 -4.61 15.35 4.71
C LYS A 60 -4.40 14.78 3.30
N ARG A 61 -3.15 14.68 2.87
CA ARG A 61 -2.78 14.17 1.54
C ARG A 61 -3.26 12.76 1.25
N THR A 62 -3.25 11.87 2.25
CA THR A 62 -3.77 10.50 2.12
C THR A 62 -5.29 10.47 2.15
N LYS A 63 -5.93 11.27 3.01
CA LYS A 63 -7.39 11.42 3.03
C LYS A 63 -7.91 11.89 1.68
N GLN A 64 -7.32 12.94 1.10
CA GLN A 64 -7.70 13.47 -0.21
C GLN A 64 -7.47 12.44 -1.32
N THR A 65 -6.39 11.66 -1.24
CA THR A 65 -6.10 10.60 -2.23
C THR A 65 -7.14 9.49 -2.17
N VAL A 66 -7.44 8.96 -0.98
CA VAL A 66 -8.43 7.88 -0.85
C VAL A 66 -9.81 8.32 -1.29
N HIS A 67 -10.22 9.55 -0.98
CA HIS A 67 -11.48 10.11 -1.44
C HIS A 67 -11.53 10.22 -2.97
N GLY A 68 -10.47 10.74 -3.61
CA GLY A 68 -10.39 10.81 -5.07
C GLY A 68 -10.45 9.44 -5.76
N ILE A 69 -9.90 8.40 -5.12
CA ILE A 69 -10.01 7.01 -5.60
C ILE A 69 -11.45 6.52 -5.46
N LEU A 70 -12.06 6.64 -4.29
CA LEU A 70 -13.39 6.08 -4.01
C LEU A 70 -14.49 6.80 -4.78
N GLU A 71 -14.36 8.09 -5.05
CA GLU A 71 -15.32 8.86 -5.86
C GLU A 71 -15.54 8.25 -7.25
N LYS A 72 -14.49 7.67 -7.83
CA LYS A 72 -14.52 7.05 -9.16
C LYS A 72 -14.87 5.55 -9.12
N ASN A 73 -14.81 4.93 -7.94
CA ASN A 73 -15.07 3.50 -7.80
C ASN A 73 -16.58 3.19 -7.84
N LYS A 74 -16.96 2.15 -8.59
CA LYS A 74 -18.36 1.79 -8.79
C LYS A 74 -18.98 1.01 -7.63
N PHE A 75 -18.17 0.32 -6.83
CA PHE A 75 -18.61 -0.65 -5.83
C PHE A 75 -18.43 -0.19 -4.39
N CYS A 76 -17.64 0.85 -4.15
CA CYS A 76 -17.21 1.24 -2.81
C CYS A 76 -17.86 2.53 -2.29
N LYS A 77 -19.04 2.90 -2.79
CA LYS A 77 -19.73 4.14 -2.40
C LYS A 77 -20.10 4.16 -0.91
N ASP A 78 -20.45 3.01 -0.36
CA ASP A 78 -20.89 2.86 1.03
C ASP A 78 -19.76 2.32 1.95
N VAL A 79 -18.53 2.14 1.42
CA VAL A 79 -17.42 1.65 2.21
C VAL A 79 -16.87 2.75 3.10
N THR A 80 -16.90 2.50 4.41
CA THR A 80 -16.33 3.44 5.39
C THR A 80 -14.82 3.39 5.37
N VAL A 81 -14.18 4.55 5.17
CA VAL A 81 -12.72 4.69 5.28
C VAL A 81 -12.33 4.69 6.76
N LYS A 82 -11.48 3.74 7.16
CA LYS A 82 -10.88 3.68 8.49
C LYS A 82 -9.53 4.40 8.49
N TYR A 83 -9.41 5.47 9.27
CA TYR A 83 -8.17 6.23 9.43
C TYR A 83 -7.34 5.64 10.55
N ASP A 84 -6.04 5.39 10.29
CA ASP A 84 -5.13 4.78 11.25
C ASP A 84 -3.78 5.50 11.25
N SER A 85 -3.37 6.00 12.41
CA SER A 85 -2.10 6.72 12.57
C SER A 85 -0.88 5.82 12.36
N ARG A 86 -1.04 4.49 12.48
CA ARG A 86 0.02 3.53 12.16
C ARG A 86 0.41 3.54 10.68
N LEU A 87 -0.44 4.10 9.81
CA LEU A 87 -0.21 4.27 8.36
C LEU A 87 0.49 5.59 8.01
N ARG A 88 0.82 6.47 8.98
CA ARG A 88 1.51 7.74 8.73
C ARG A 88 2.89 7.53 8.12
N GLU A 89 3.41 8.59 7.49
CA GLU A 89 4.78 8.65 6.99
C GLU A 89 5.80 8.49 8.13
N ARG A 90 7.05 8.19 7.78
CA ARG A 90 8.16 8.25 8.73
C ARG A 90 8.23 9.64 9.35
N LYS A 91 8.33 9.69 10.68
CA LYS A 91 8.62 10.94 11.38
C LYS A 91 10.08 11.32 11.12
N TYR A 92 10.30 12.52 10.57
CA TYR A 92 11.65 12.99 10.27
C TYR A 92 12.15 14.05 11.27
N GLY A 93 11.39 14.37 12.30
CA GLY A 93 11.79 15.25 13.38
C GLY A 93 12.35 16.59 12.89
N ALA A 94 13.59 16.93 13.28
CA ALA A 94 14.25 18.18 12.90
C ALA A 94 14.48 18.39 11.39
N ALA A 95 14.33 17.33 10.57
CA ALA A 95 14.43 17.43 9.11
C ALA A 95 13.11 17.76 8.42
N GLU A 96 11.98 17.76 9.14
CA GLU A 96 10.68 18.14 8.56
C GLU A 96 10.66 19.62 8.18
N GLY A 97 10.15 19.95 7.01
CA GLY A 97 10.17 21.29 6.43
C GLY A 97 11.48 21.66 5.73
N ARG A 98 12.49 20.79 5.75
CA ARG A 98 13.78 21.02 5.10
C ARG A 98 13.88 20.30 3.75
N PRO A 99 14.70 20.81 2.83
CA PRO A 99 15.02 20.08 1.59
C PRO A 99 15.64 18.72 1.85
N LEU A 100 15.37 17.75 0.97
CA LEU A 100 15.95 16.41 1.05
C LEU A 100 17.50 16.43 0.98
N SER A 101 18.08 17.44 0.34
CA SER A 101 19.53 17.67 0.31
C SER A 101 20.10 17.96 1.70
N GLU A 102 19.38 18.67 2.54
CA GLU A 102 19.81 18.94 3.92
C GLU A 102 19.79 17.66 4.78
N LEU A 103 18.75 16.81 4.63
CA LEU A 103 18.73 15.51 5.31
C LEU A 103 19.98 14.68 4.97
N ARG A 104 20.35 14.68 3.68
CA ARG A 104 21.55 13.96 3.22
C ARG A 104 22.83 14.59 3.78
N ALA A 105 22.89 15.91 3.87
CA ALA A 105 24.02 16.62 4.49
C ALA A 105 24.13 16.32 6.00
N MET A 106 22.99 16.27 6.71
CA MET A 106 22.94 15.89 8.12
C MET A 106 23.46 14.46 8.33
N ALA A 107 23.03 13.50 7.50
CA ALA A 107 23.50 12.12 7.54
C ALA A 107 25.02 12.04 7.34
N LYS A 108 25.52 12.69 6.28
CA LYS A 108 26.95 12.72 5.95
C LYS A 108 27.80 13.33 7.07
N ALA A 109 27.30 14.35 7.76
CA ALA A 109 28.01 15.01 8.86
C ALA A 109 28.28 14.10 10.06
N VAL A 110 27.50 13.01 10.22
CA VAL A 110 27.69 12.00 11.27
C VAL A 110 28.22 10.66 10.72
N GLY A 111 28.64 10.62 9.46
CA GLY A 111 29.19 9.42 8.83
C GLY A 111 28.15 8.37 8.45
N GLU A 112 26.87 8.76 8.36
CA GLU A 112 25.76 7.88 7.98
C GLU A 112 25.21 8.20 6.59
N GLU A 113 24.39 7.31 6.07
CA GLU A 113 23.70 7.48 4.79
C GLU A 113 22.16 7.37 4.93
N CYS A 114 21.45 8.05 4.02
CA CYS A 114 20.02 7.85 3.89
C CYS A 114 19.72 6.52 3.14
N PRO A 115 18.71 5.77 3.59
CA PRO A 115 17.68 6.11 4.57
C PRO A 115 17.98 5.70 6.01
N ALA A 116 19.13 5.11 6.31
CA ALA A 116 19.46 4.59 7.65
C ALA A 116 19.51 5.71 8.70
N PHE A 117 20.08 6.85 8.34
CA PHE A 117 20.17 8.02 9.23
C PHE A 117 18.80 8.40 9.85
N THR A 118 18.84 8.65 11.15
CA THR A 118 17.68 9.12 11.90
C THR A 118 17.91 10.54 12.40
N PRO A 119 17.18 11.55 11.85
CA PRO A 119 17.30 12.91 12.34
C PRO A 119 16.88 13.04 13.81
N PRO A 120 17.37 14.05 14.54
CA PRO A 120 16.95 14.31 15.93
C PRO A 120 15.42 14.42 16.04
N GLY A 121 14.84 13.68 16.98
CA GLY A 121 13.40 13.58 17.18
C GLY A 121 12.63 12.82 16.09
N GLY A 122 13.35 12.21 15.15
CA GLY A 122 12.78 11.36 14.11
C GLY A 122 12.53 9.91 14.56
N GLU A 123 11.87 9.15 13.70
CA GLU A 123 11.58 7.71 13.84
C GLU A 123 12.69 6.91 13.15
N THR A 124 13.21 5.88 13.83
CA THR A 124 14.18 4.95 13.22
C THR A 124 13.49 4.07 12.16
N LEU A 125 14.27 3.42 11.30
CA LEU A 125 13.71 2.46 10.33
C LEU A 125 13.06 1.27 11.04
N ASP A 126 13.64 0.81 12.16
CA ASP A 126 13.09 -0.29 12.95
C ASP A 126 11.75 0.10 13.60
N GLN A 127 11.65 1.30 14.15
CA GLN A 127 10.38 1.81 14.69
C GLN A 127 9.30 1.89 13.60
N LEU A 128 9.65 2.40 12.41
CA LEU A 128 8.76 2.45 11.26
C LEU A 128 8.31 1.05 10.82
N LYS A 129 9.25 0.10 10.74
CA LYS A 129 8.99 -1.30 10.39
C LYS A 129 8.08 -1.98 11.41
N MET A 130 8.33 -1.77 12.70
CA MET A 130 7.50 -2.29 13.79
C MET A 130 6.07 -1.76 13.72
N ARG A 131 5.90 -0.46 13.47
CA ARG A 131 4.59 0.17 13.30
C ARG A 131 3.83 -0.38 12.09
N GLY A 132 4.53 -0.60 10.97
CA GLY A 132 3.99 -1.23 9.77
C GLY A 132 3.56 -2.68 10.02
N LYS A 133 4.38 -3.45 10.73
CA LYS A 133 4.08 -4.81 11.15
C LYS A 133 2.85 -4.86 12.06
N ASP A 134 2.76 -3.97 13.05
CA ASP A 134 1.64 -3.91 13.98
C ASP A 134 0.30 -3.64 13.26
N PHE A 135 0.29 -2.71 12.28
CA PHE A 135 -0.88 -2.53 11.44
C PHE A 135 -1.21 -3.76 10.60
N PHE A 136 -0.21 -4.39 10.01
CA PHE A 136 -0.41 -5.58 9.16
C PHE A 136 -0.97 -6.78 9.98
N GLU A 137 -0.45 -7.02 11.18
CA GLU A 137 -0.95 -8.07 12.08
C GLU A 137 -2.40 -7.79 12.51
N PHE A 138 -2.72 -6.54 12.84
CA PHE A 138 -4.10 -6.12 13.10
C PHE A 138 -5.01 -6.41 11.91
N LEU A 139 -4.58 -6.06 10.69
CA LEU A 139 -5.36 -6.31 9.48
C LEU A 139 -5.60 -7.81 9.26
N CYS A 140 -4.58 -8.63 9.44
CA CYS A 140 -4.67 -10.08 9.32
C CYS A 140 -5.69 -10.66 10.30
N GLN A 141 -5.64 -10.24 11.57
CA GLN A 141 -6.58 -10.68 12.60
C GLN A 141 -8.03 -10.28 12.28
N LEU A 142 -8.22 -9.06 11.77
CA LEU A 142 -9.54 -8.57 11.36
C LEU A 142 -10.13 -9.47 10.26
N ILE A 143 -9.38 -9.71 9.20
CA ILE A 143 -9.85 -10.51 8.06
C ILE A 143 -10.12 -11.96 8.46
N LEU A 144 -9.24 -12.57 9.27
CA LEU A 144 -9.44 -13.94 9.76
C LEU A 144 -10.69 -14.06 10.61
N LYS A 145 -10.94 -13.10 11.49
CA LYS A 145 -12.15 -13.07 12.34
C LYS A 145 -13.41 -12.98 11.50
N GLU A 146 -13.46 -12.07 10.53
CA GLU A 146 -14.62 -11.90 9.65
C GLU A 146 -14.85 -13.12 8.75
N ALA A 147 -13.78 -13.72 8.20
CA ALA A 147 -13.87 -14.93 7.41
C ALA A 147 -14.46 -16.10 8.21
N SER A 148 -14.04 -16.26 9.46
CA SER A 148 -14.58 -17.32 10.34
C SER A 148 -16.06 -17.13 10.70
N GLN A 149 -16.51 -15.89 10.81
CA GLN A 149 -17.93 -15.59 11.04
C GLN A 149 -18.78 -15.88 9.80
N ASN A 150 -18.28 -15.55 8.60
CA ASN A 150 -19.00 -15.79 7.35
C ASN A 150 -19.14 -17.28 7.00
N GLU A 151 -18.14 -18.11 7.33
CA GLU A 151 -18.23 -19.57 7.15
C GLU A 151 -19.40 -20.21 7.96
N GLN A 152 -19.84 -19.57 9.03
CA GLN A 152 -20.97 -20.03 9.85
C GLN A 152 -22.36 -19.68 9.27
N PHE A 153 -22.42 -18.72 8.35
CA PHE A 153 -23.69 -18.13 7.88
C PHE A 153 -24.02 -18.29 6.39
N SER A 154 -23.12 -18.78 5.53
CA SER A 154 -23.38 -18.85 4.09
C SER A 154 -22.90 -20.13 3.42
N GLN A 155 -23.84 -20.79 2.72
CA GLN A 155 -23.55 -21.83 1.71
C GLN A 155 -23.32 -21.25 0.30
N ASP A 156 -23.59 -19.96 0.07
CA ASP A 156 -23.39 -19.27 -1.22
C ASP A 156 -22.30 -18.20 -1.09
N SER A 157 -21.14 -18.42 -1.71
CA SER A 157 -19.99 -17.53 -1.56
C SER A 157 -19.84 -16.51 -2.70
N PRO A 158 -19.74 -15.20 -2.37
CA PRO A 158 -19.44 -14.11 -3.33
C PRO A 158 -17.96 -14.05 -3.77
N SER A 159 -17.14 -15.05 -3.49
CA SER A 159 -15.68 -14.98 -3.57
C SER A 159 -15.09 -14.89 -4.97
N SER A 160 -15.76 -15.44 -6.00
CA SER A 160 -15.27 -15.39 -7.38
C SER A 160 -15.23 -13.98 -7.98
N CYS A 161 -16.12 -13.09 -7.56
CA CYS A 161 -16.23 -11.73 -8.07
C CYS A 161 -15.08 -10.80 -7.63
N LEU A 162 -14.52 -11.01 -6.43
CA LEU A 162 -13.38 -10.21 -5.92
C LEU A 162 -12.09 -10.52 -6.70
N GLU A 163 -11.86 -11.77 -6.99
CA GLU A 163 -10.65 -12.23 -7.66
C GLU A 163 -10.63 -11.81 -9.15
N SER A 164 -11.76 -11.97 -9.85
CA SER A 164 -11.91 -11.57 -11.24
C SER A 164 -11.65 -10.09 -11.45
N SER A 165 -12.17 -9.23 -10.58
CA SER A 165 -11.99 -7.77 -10.69
C SER A 165 -10.53 -7.32 -10.53
N LEU A 166 -9.74 -8.03 -9.73
CA LEU A 166 -8.31 -7.75 -9.56
C LEU A 166 -7.49 -8.30 -10.73
N ALA A 167 -7.82 -9.49 -11.23
CA ALA A 167 -7.11 -10.15 -12.31
C ALA A 167 -7.21 -9.38 -13.65
N GLU A 168 -8.31 -8.67 -13.89
CA GLU A 168 -8.49 -7.84 -15.08
C GLU A 168 -7.60 -6.59 -15.09
N ILE A 169 -7.24 -6.08 -13.92
CA ILE A 169 -6.60 -4.77 -13.77
C ILE A 169 -5.10 -4.88 -13.53
N PHE A 170 -4.69 -5.85 -12.72
CA PHE A 170 -3.28 -6.04 -12.42
C PHE A 170 -2.67 -7.10 -13.33
N PRO A 171 -1.49 -6.82 -13.93
CA PRO A 171 -0.81 -7.79 -14.77
C PRO A 171 -0.38 -8.98 -13.89
N LEU A 172 -1.28 -9.93 -13.74
CA LEU A 172 -0.97 -11.24 -13.22
C LEU A 172 -0.06 -11.88 -14.25
N GLY A 173 1.25 -11.80 -14.07
CA GLY A 173 2.23 -12.39 -14.99
C GLY A 173 1.88 -13.85 -15.25
N LYS A 174 2.28 -14.38 -16.43
CA LYS A 174 2.05 -15.79 -16.80
C LYS A 174 2.50 -16.79 -15.74
N ASN A 175 3.43 -16.40 -14.85
CA ASN A 175 3.85 -17.18 -13.68
C ASN A 175 2.89 -17.07 -12.48
N CYS A 176 1.96 -16.10 -12.48
CA CYS A 176 0.87 -16.05 -11.52
C CYS A 176 -0.29 -16.95 -11.95
N ALA A 177 -0.45 -17.18 -13.27
CA ALA A 177 -1.43 -18.13 -13.81
C ALA A 177 -1.17 -19.59 -13.37
N SER A 178 0.05 -19.93 -12.98
CA SER A 178 0.34 -21.27 -12.42
C SER A 178 -0.12 -21.46 -10.97
N THR A 179 -0.37 -20.38 -10.23
CA THR A 179 -1.03 -20.42 -8.91
C THR A 179 -2.54 -20.14 -8.99
N PHE A 180 -3.01 -19.58 -10.10
CA PHE A 180 -4.41 -19.52 -10.50
C PHE A 180 -4.81 -20.66 -11.45
N ASN A 181 -4.03 -21.75 -11.46
CA ASN A 181 -4.46 -22.94 -12.19
C ASN A 181 -5.89 -23.23 -11.77
N SER A 182 -6.69 -23.52 -12.76
CA SER A 182 -8.03 -24.08 -12.76
C SER A 182 -8.21 -25.35 -11.90
N ASP A 183 -7.43 -25.49 -10.84
CA ASP A 183 -7.72 -26.39 -9.76
C ASP A 183 -8.92 -25.80 -9.02
N SER A 184 -10.10 -26.31 -9.36
CA SER A 184 -11.41 -25.92 -8.85
C SER A 184 -11.56 -26.04 -7.32
N SER A 185 -10.47 -26.22 -6.59
CA SER A 185 -10.40 -26.37 -5.13
C SER A 185 -9.78 -25.19 -4.36
N ALA A 186 -9.18 -24.18 -5.04
CA ALA A 186 -8.62 -23.04 -4.32
C ALA A 186 -9.73 -22.10 -3.85
N PRO A 187 -9.84 -21.77 -2.55
CA PRO A 187 -10.86 -20.85 -2.06
C PRO A 187 -10.61 -19.45 -2.65
N GLY A 188 -11.69 -18.79 -3.09
CA GLY A 188 -11.63 -17.41 -3.57
C GLY A 188 -11.18 -16.43 -2.47
N LEU A 189 -11.03 -15.15 -2.85
CA LEU A 189 -10.62 -14.10 -1.90
C LEU A 189 -11.73 -13.84 -0.86
N ALA A 190 -11.38 -13.92 0.42
CA ALA A 190 -12.26 -13.53 1.52
C ALA A 190 -12.40 -12.02 1.65
N ALA A 191 -11.38 -11.27 1.24
CA ALA A 191 -11.38 -9.80 1.28
C ALA A 191 -10.48 -9.19 0.20
N SER A 192 -10.79 -7.95 -0.17
CA SER A 192 -9.96 -7.07 -0.97
C SER A 192 -9.80 -5.76 -0.21
N VAL A 193 -8.56 -5.42 0.14
CA VAL A 193 -8.24 -4.31 1.04
C VAL A 193 -7.49 -3.22 0.28
N LEU A 194 -7.96 -1.98 0.39
CA LEU A 194 -7.25 -0.78 -0.06
C LEU A 194 -6.59 -0.08 1.13
N VAL A 195 -5.30 0.23 1.01
CA VAL A 195 -4.56 1.03 1.98
C VAL A 195 -3.93 2.22 1.28
N VAL A 196 -4.17 3.44 1.75
CA VAL A 196 -3.51 4.65 1.25
C VAL A 196 -2.53 5.17 2.28
N SER A 197 -1.26 5.27 1.90
CA SER A 197 -0.16 5.61 2.81
C SER A 197 0.91 6.47 2.12
N HIS A 198 2.18 6.35 2.52
CA HIS A 198 3.28 7.26 2.20
C HIS A 198 4.51 6.50 1.69
N GLY A 199 5.46 7.25 1.13
CA GLY A 199 6.60 6.67 0.45
C GLY A 199 7.55 5.86 1.34
N ALA A 200 8.00 6.41 2.46
CA ALA A 200 8.92 5.70 3.35
C ALA A 200 8.20 4.57 4.11
N TYR A 201 6.92 4.77 4.48
CA TYR A 201 6.11 3.71 5.08
C TYR A 201 5.97 2.50 4.14
N MET A 202 5.58 2.72 2.87
CA MET A 202 5.41 1.63 1.90
C MET A 202 6.73 0.88 1.66
N ARG A 203 7.84 1.60 1.57
CA ARG A 203 9.17 0.99 1.46
C ARG A 203 9.51 0.13 2.67
N SER A 204 9.19 0.60 3.87
CA SER A 204 9.43 -0.16 5.11
C SER A 204 8.52 -1.39 5.21
N LEU A 205 7.26 -1.27 4.78
CA LEU A 205 6.33 -2.41 4.71
C LEU A 205 6.82 -3.45 3.70
N LEU A 206 7.33 -3.02 2.55
CA LEU A 206 7.90 -3.91 1.53
C LEU A 206 9.14 -4.63 2.05
N ASP A 207 10.02 -3.94 2.80
CA ASP A 207 11.15 -4.55 3.48
C ASP A 207 10.71 -5.63 4.48
N TYR A 208 9.70 -5.35 5.30
CA TYR A 208 9.11 -6.34 6.21
C TYR A 208 8.59 -7.57 5.45
N PHE A 209 7.93 -7.38 4.31
CA PHE A 209 7.42 -8.50 3.50
C PHE A 209 8.56 -9.32 2.88
N LEU A 210 9.64 -8.67 2.47
CA LEU A 210 10.83 -9.32 1.94
C LEU A 210 11.58 -10.14 2.99
N THR A 211 11.83 -9.54 4.14
CA THR A 211 12.76 -10.10 5.14
C THR A 211 12.07 -11.03 6.12
N ASP A 212 10.90 -10.65 6.63
CA ASP A 212 10.21 -11.35 7.73
C ASP A 212 9.13 -12.33 7.24
N LEU A 213 8.41 -11.99 6.17
CA LEU A 213 7.39 -12.86 5.58
C LEU A 213 7.92 -13.72 4.43
N LYS A 214 9.15 -13.45 3.97
CA LYS A 214 9.75 -14.13 2.80
C LYS A 214 8.82 -14.12 1.60
N CYS A 215 8.20 -12.96 1.33
CA CYS A 215 7.27 -12.76 0.24
C CYS A 215 7.89 -13.16 -1.09
N SER A 216 7.16 -13.87 -1.93
CA SER A 216 7.57 -14.15 -3.30
C SER A 216 7.30 -12.93 -4.19
N PHE A 217 8.26 -12.60 -5.05
CA PHE A 217 8.21 -11.47 -5.99
C PHE A 217 8.32 -11.96 -7.43
N PRO A 218 7.73 -11.22 -8.40
CA PRO A 218 7.97 -11.50 -9.81
C PRO A 218 9.46 -11.47 -10.13
N ALA A 219 9.95 -12.50 -10.85
CA ALA A 219 11.37 -12.62 -11.23
C ALA A 219 11.87 -11.46 -12.13
N THR A 220 10.94 -10.69 -12.71
CA THR A 220 11.23 -9.52 -13.55
C THR A 220 11.60 -8.28 -12.75
N LEU A 221 11.34 -8.24 -11.43
CA LEU A 221 11.64 -7.10 -10.58
C LEU A 221 13.11 -7.10 -10.14
N SER A 222 13.80 -6.01 -10.40
CA SER A 222 15.15 -5.79 -9.91
C SER A 222 15.15 -5.43 -8.42
N ARG A 223 16.29 -5.67 -7.75
CA ARG A 223 16.46 -5.26 -6.35
C ARG A 223 16.31 -3.75 -6.15
N SER A 224 16.71 -2.94 -7.13
CA SER A 224 16.55 -1.49 -7.08
C SER A 224 15.09 -1.05 -7.11
N GLU A 225 14.23 -1.71 -7.87
CA GLU A 225 12.78 -1.45 -7.89
C GLU A 225 12.13 -1.79 -6.56
N LEU A 226 12.52 -2.93 -5.95
CA LEU A 226 12.02 -3.36 -4.65
C LEU A 226 12.41 -2.42 -3.50
N THR A 227 13.54 -1.71 -3.62
CA THR A 227 14.03 -0.79 -2.58
C THR A 227 13.72 0.68 -2.88
N SER A 228 13.13 0.99 -4.03
CA SER A 228 12.79 2.34 -4.42
C SER A 228 11.61 2.90 -3.60
N VAL A 229 11.57 4.22 -3.46
CA VAL A 229 10.40 4.89 -2.88
C VAL A 229 9.27 4.89 -3.91
N SER A 230 8.10 4.43 -3.51
CA SER A 230 6.91 4.45 -4.39
C SER A 230 6.67 5.85 -4.96
N PRO A 231 6.40 6.00 -6.26
CA PRO A 231 5.98 7.28 -6.84
C PRO A 231 4.60 7.69 -6.32
N ASN A 232 4.24 8.97 -6.48
CA ASN A 232 2.91 9.44 -6.10
C ASN A 232 1.83 8.64 -6.82
N THR A 233 0.84 8.17 -6.09
CA THR A 233 -0.20 7.21 -6.48
C THR A 233 0.31 5.87 -7.05
N GLY A 234 1.61 5.57 -6.92
CA GLY A 234 2.13 4.23 -7.24
C GLY A 234 1.46 3.16 -6.38
N MET A 235 1.17 2.02 -7.02
CA MET A 235 0.41 0.92 -6.41
C MET A 235 1.28 -0.31 -6.26
N THR A 236 1.19 -0.96 -5.10
CA THR A 236 1.80 -2.26 -4.83
C THR A 236 0.72 -3.22 -4.36
N VAL A 237 0.67 -4.41 -4.94
CA VAL A 237 -0.39 -5.39 -4.66
C VAL A 237 0.20 -6.69 -4.18
N PHE A 238 -0.40 -7.23 -3.11
CA PHE A 238 -0.05 -8.51 -2.52
C PHE A 238 -1.27 -9.42 -2.42
N ILE A 239 -1.04 -10.72 -2.55
CA ILE A 239 -1.98 -11.78 -2.17
C ILE A 239 -1.43 -12.46 -0.92
N LEU A 240 -2.24 -12.51 0.13
CA LEU A 240 -1.93 -13.11 1.42
C LEU A 240 -2.76 -14.40 1.57
N ASN A 241 -2.09 -15.48 2.00
CA ASN A 241 -2.74 -16.76 2.21
C ASN A 241 -2.46 -17.28 3.62
N PHE A 242 -3.51 -17.62 4.35
CA PHE A 242 -3.43 -18.30 5.63
C PHE A 242 -3.81 -19.78 5.46
N GLU A 243 -3.06 -20.65 6.09
CA GLU A 243 -3.41 -22.07 6.18
C GLU A 243 -4.71 -22.29 6.95
N LYS A 244 -5.33 -23.45 6.79
CA LYS A 244 -6.56 -23.82 7.49
C LYS A 244 -6.32 -23.78 9.01
N GLY A 245 -7.15 -22.98 9.71
CA GLY A 245 -7.01 -22.74 11.14
C GLY A 245 -6.34 -21.42 11.53
N GLY A 246 -5.81 -20.63 10.58
CA GLY A 246 -5.33 -19.26 10.81
C GLY A 246 -4.15 -19.12 11.78
N LYS A 247 -3.48 -20.22 12.13
CA LYS A 247 -2.32 -20.23 13.02
C LYS A 247 -1.04 -20.00 12.25
N GLY A 248 -0.30 -18.94 12.59
CA GLY A 248 0.99 -18.64 11.99
C GLY A 248 0.98 -17.39 11.10
N LYS A 249 2.15 -17.09 10.51
CA LYS A 249 2.29 -16.00 9.55
C LYS A 249 1.70 -16.41 8.21
N PRO A 250 1.06 -15.47 7.48
CA PRO A 250 0.59 -15.76 6.12
C PRO A 250 1.78 -15.98 5.17
N THR A 251 1.57 -16.77 4.14
CA THR A 251 2.40 -16.68 2.94
C THR A 251 1.98 -15.47 2.14
N ALA A 252 2.95 -14.74 1.60
CA ALA A 252 2.73 -13.52 0.85
C ALA A 252 3.28 -13.67 -0.58
N GLN A 253 2.51 -13.21 -1.57
CA GLN A 253 2.92 -13.13 -2.96
C GLN A 253 2.72 -11.69 -3.43
N CYS A 254 3.78 -11.06 -3.93
CA CYS A 254 3.69 -9.76 -4.58
C CYS A 254 3.22 -9.93 -6.04
N VAL A 255 2.18 -9.20 -6.41
CA VAL A 255 1.64 -9.18 -7.78
C VAL A 255 2.36 -8.12 -8.61
N CYS A 256 2.51 -6.92 -8.07
CA CYS A 256 3.22 -5.81 -8.70
C CYS A 256 3.76 -4.84 -7.65
N VAL A 257 4.83 -4.12 -8.01
CA VAL A 257 5.43 -3.06 -7.18
C VAL A 257 5.42 -1.76 -7.95
N ASN A 258 5.02 -0.68 -7.27
CA ASN A 258 5.10 0.69 -7.79
C ASN A 258 4.44 0.90 -9.17
N LEU A 259 3.36 0.18 -9.46
CA LEU A 259 2.63 0.31 -10.72
C LEU A 259 2.14 1.75 -10.94
N GLN A 260 2.41 2.31 -12.13
CA GLN A 260 2.09 3.68 -12.51
C GLN A 260 1.30 3.80 -13.82
N GLY A 261 0.85 2.70 -14.42
CA GLY A 261 0.20 2.69 -15.75
C GLY A 261 -0.96 3.68 -15.87
N HIS A 262 -1.67 3.95 -14.77
CA HIS A 262 -2.76 4.92 -14.71
C HIS A 262 -2.33 6.38 -14.89
N LEU A 263 -1.04 6.70 -14.81
CA LEU A 263 -0.51 8.07 -14.95
C LEU A 263 -0.14 8.45 -16.39
N ALA A 264 -0.29 7.56 -17.35
CA ALA A 264 0.10 7.81 -18.75
C ALA A 264 -0.58 9.03 -19.38
N GLY A 265 -1.77 9.42 -18.90
CA GLY A 265 -2.50 10.62 -19.38
C GLY A 265 -2.42 11.83 -18.44
N VAL A 266 -1.74 11.71 -17.29
CA VAL A 266 -1.59 12.81 -16.34
C VAL A 266 -0.35 13.62 -16.72
N SER A 267 -0.55 14.79 -17.34
CA SER A 267 0.57 15.68 -17.71
C SER A 267 1.39 16.06 -16.48
N LYS A 268 2.70 15.82 -16.55
CA LYS A 268 3.64 16.42 -15.60
C LYS A 268 3.61 17.93 -15.88
N THR A 269 2.94 18.71 -15.07
CA THR A 269 3.10 20.16 -15.09
C THR A 269 4.57 20.47 -14.87
N ARG A 270 5.21 21.05 -15.89
CA ARG A 270 6.61 21.50 -15.88
C ARG A 270 6.83 22.59 -14.85
#